data_5e3a7f21c9a66b4f3523c60da264c3c9
#
_entry.id   5e3a7f21c9a66b4f3523c60da264c3c9
#
_cell.length_a   1.000
_cell.length_b   1.000
_cell.length_c   1.000
_cell.angle_alpha   90.00
_cell.angle_beta   90.00
_cell.angle_gamma   90.00
#
_symmetry.space_group_name_H-M   'P 1'
#
loop_
_entity.id
_entity.type
_entity.pdbx_description
1 polymer ?
#
loop_
_entity_poly.entity_id
_entity_poly.type
_entity_poly.pdbx_seq_one_letter_code
_entity_poly.pdbx_strand_id
1 'polypeptide(L)'
;MVGQIAVTASIGFGCAIFMTSLLNLLFDYPNTYHWIYLLYALIMLGAGLINMFKVPITATLNAFSAWWHMIGVLLIVGILIVVPDHHRSVGYVFGKTINNTGFGGGTTSGIVFFYVFLTGLLMAQYTITGYDASAHMSEETHSASIGAAWGMVMSVVVSVIFGFILLVAVTFTVPDDTKAAAAGTFVVTYIWQTSMSTHWAELLLFIAVIAQCFCTIASTTSASRMMFAFSRDRAVPGHQLWHRVSKVDRIPVYTVWGVVVLAFLTPLPAWWFGYVGYAASTAIAVIGLYIAFMLPIILRLRAGDKFERGAWHLGRHYKWIDWIAILWIVFICVVFMLPSYYLGVPWNTGFDWNYVNYTPLPVIGAFLLFGGWYVLSARKWFKGPIRQGTEEELARIEAEYEAPVAAPETA
;
A
#
# COMPACT_ATOMS: atom_id res chain seq x y z
N MET A 1 12.36 -2.43 -0.37
CA MET A 1 12.15 -2.74 1.06
C MET A 1 11.57 -1.57 1.84
N VAL A 2 12.18 -0.37 1.87
CA VAL A 2 11.64 0.78 2.64
C VAL A 2 10.18 1.04 2.29
N GLY A 3 9.85 1.15 0.99
CA GLY A 3 8.47 1.34 0.53
C GLY A 3 7.53 0.24 1.01
N GLN A 4 7.92 -1.03 0.91
CA GLN A 4 7.08 -2.16 1.30
C GLN A 4 6.85 -2.24 2.83
N ILE A 5 7.86 -1.90 3.63
CA ILE A 5 7.71 -1.78 5.08
C ILE A 5 6.74 -0.63 5.41
N ALA A 6 6.86 0.50 4.71
CA ALA A 6 5.96 1.65 4.88
C ALA A 6 4.51 1.35 4.43
N VAL A 7 4.31 0.53 3.36
CA VAL A 7 2.98 0.01 2.97
C VAL A 7 2.37 -0.80 4.10
N THR A 8 3.11 -1.79 4.62
CA THR A 8 2.65 -2.63 5.73
C THR A 8 2.29 -1.79 6.95
N ALA A 9 3.14 -0.82 7.27
CA ALA A 9 2.93 0.10 8.38
C ALA A 9 1.67 0.95 8.21
N SER A 10 1.50 1.57 7.04
CA SER A 10 0.37 2.47 6.80
C SER A 10 -0.96 1.73 6.69
N ILE A 11 -0.99 0.52 6.14
CA ILE A 11 -2.19 -0.34 6.14
C ILE A 11 -2.58 -0.73 7.57
N GLY A 12 -1.62 -1.22 8.36
CA GLY A 12 -1.89 -1.61 9.75
C GLY A 12 -2.33 -0.44 10.63
N PHE A 13 -1.74 0.75 10.43
CA PHE A 13 -2.14 1.96 11.14
C PHE A 13 -3.52 2.45 10.71
N GLY A 14 -3.83 2.41 9.41
CA GLY A 14 -5.17 2.67 8.88
C GLY A 14 -6.22 1.71 9.46
N CYS A 15 -5.89 0.43 9.57
CA CYS A 15 -6.72 -0.57 10.25
C CYS A 15 -7.01 -0.17 11.70
N ALA A 16 -5.99 0.29 12.44
CA ALA A 16 -6.14 0.74 13.82
C ALA A 16 -7.04 1.98 13.94
N ILE A 17 -7.01 2.89 12.98
CA ILE A 17 -7.92 4.05 12.92
C ILE A 17 -9.38 3.57 12.79
N PHE A 18 -9.68 2.70 11.84
CA PHE A 18 -11.03 2.15 11.65
C PHE A 18 -11.47 1.31 12.86
N MET A 19 -10.57 0.50 13.42
CA MET A 19 -10.86 -0.29 14.63
C MET A 19 -11.14 0.60 15.84
N THR A 20 -10.35 1.67 16.04
CA THR A 20 -10.62 2.67 17.09
C THR A 20 -12.00 3.29 16.91
N SER A 21 -12.37 3.65 15.67
CA SER A 21 -13.70 4.19 15.37
C SER A 21 -14.81 3.20 15.72
N LEU A 22 -14.67 1.94 15.34
CA LEU A 22 -15.65 0.90 15.67
C LEU A 22 -15.77 0.68 17.18
N LEU A 23 -14.63 0.56 17.87
CA LEU A 23 -14.62 0.37 19.32
C LEU A 23 -15.15 1.60 20.08
N ASN A 24 -14.96 2.80 19.55
CA ASN A 24 -15.54 4.01 20.11
C ASN A 24 -17.08 3.97 20.02
N LEU A 25 -17.65 3.53 18.89
CA LEU A 25 -19.10 3.39 18.76
C LEU A 25 -19.69 2.33 19.68
N LEU A 26 -19.00 1.20 19.84
CA LEU A 26 -19.51 0.06 20.61
C LEU A 26 -19.28 0.19 22.11
N PHE A 27 -18.18 0.81 22.53
CA PHE A 27 -17.67 0.74 23.91
C PHE A 27 -17.09 2.06 24.44
N ASP A 28 -17.33 3.19 23.78
CA ASP A 28 -16.75 4.50 24.13
C ASP A 28 -15.22 4.49 24.23
N TYR A 29 -14.56 3.66 23.40
CA TYR A 29 -13.10 3.57 23.36
C TYR A 29 -12.46 4.91 22.96
N PRO A 30 -11.37 5.37 23.61
CA PRO A 30 -10.83 6.69 23.37
C PRO A 30 -10.26 6.88 21.95
N ASN A 31 -10.67 7.95 21.27
CA ASN A 31 -10.21 8.34 19.93
C ASN A 31 -8.95 9.21 19.98
N THR A 32 -7.85 8.71 20.54
CA THR A 32 -6.57 9.41 20.57
C THR A 32 -5.47 8.62 19.89
N TYR A 33 -4.44 9.31 19.39
CA TYR A 33 -3.34 8.63 18.69
C TYR A 33 -2.59 7.61 19.56
N HIS A 34 -2.54 7.80 20.86
CA HIS A 34 -1.94 6.84 21.79
C HIS A 34 -2.70 5.50 21.81
N TRP A 35 -4.02 5.56 21.84
CA TRP A 35 -4.87 4.37 21.81
C TRP A 35 -4.93 3.72 20.43
N ILE A 36 -4.91 4.53 19.34
CA ILE A 36 -4.74 4.03 17.97
C ILE A 36 -3.42 3.26 17.87
N TYR A 37 -2.34 3.81 18.43
CA TYR A 37 -1.03 3.16 18.37
C TYR A 37 -0.97 1.85 19.17
N LEU A 38 -1.68 1.74 20.28
CA LEU A 38 -1.83 0.49 21.03
C LEU A 38 -2.55 -0.57 20.20
N LEU A 39 -3.68 -0.23 19.57
CA LEU A 39 -4.40 -1.14 18.68
C LEU A 39 -3.55 -1.53 17.47
N TYR A 40 -2.81 -0.59 16.92
CA TYR A 40 -1.84 -0.86 15.86
C TYR A 40 -0.79 -1.90 16.27
N ALA A 41 -0.24 -1.79 17.48
CA ALA A 41 0.68 -2.78 18.02
C ALA A 41 0.06 -4.19 18.07
N LEU A 42 -1.19 -4.29 18.52
CA LEU A 42 -1.92 -5.56 18.58
C LEU A 42 -2.21 -6.14 17.19
N ILE A 43 -2.59 -5.29 16.23
CA ILE A 43 -2.83 -5.68 14.84
C ILE A 43 -1.55 -6.21 14.20
N MET A 44 -0.42 -5.51 14.37
CA MET A 44 0.87 -5.94 13.84
C MET A 44 1.36 -7.24 14.49
N LEU A 45 1.16 -7.39 15.80
CA LEU A 45 1.44 -8.65 16.51
C LEU A 45 0.61 -9.80 15.94
N GLY A 46 -0.70 -9.59 15.76
CA GLY A 46 -1.63 -10.58 15.18
C GLY A 46 -1.22 -10.96 13.74
N ALA A 47 -0.89 -9.97 12.91
CA ALA A 47 -0.41 -10.22 11.55
C ALA A 47 0.90 -11.03 11.54
N GLY A 48 1.83 -10.73 12.44
CA GLY A 48 3.06 -11.50 12.62
C GLY A 48 2.78 -12.95 13.01
N LEU A 49 1.92 -13.18 14.01
CA LEU A 49 1.55 -14.51 14.46
C LEU A 49 0.88 -15.34 13.36
N ILE A 50 -0.06 -14.75 12.61
CA ILE A 50 -0.74 -15.44 11.50
C ILE A 50 0.28 -15.81 10.41
N ASN A 51 1.27 -14.97 10.13
CA ASN A 51 2.33 -15.27 9.18
C ASN A 51 3.33 -16.36 9.64
N MET A 52 3.17 -16.86 10.85
CA MET A 52 3.92 -18.02 11.36
C MET A 52 3.25 -19.36 11.02
N PHE A 53 2.03 -19.36 10.46
CA PHE A 53 1.37 -20.57 10.01
C PHE A 53 1.87 -21.02 8.63
N LYS A 54 1.57 -22.29 8.29
CA LYS A 54 1.95 -22.90 7.02
C LYS A 54 1.36 -22.17 5.81
N VAL A 55 2.09 -22.17 4.70
CA VAL A 55 1.70 -21.52 3.44
C VAL A 55 0.26 -21.84 2.98
N PRO A 56 -0.26 -23.09 3.04
CA PRO A 56 -1.63 -23.36 2.63
C PRO A 56 -2.68 -22.59 3.44
N ILE A 57 -2.44 -22.36 4.74
CA ILE A 57 -3.37 -21.61 5.60
C ILE A 57 -3.39 -20.14 5.19
N THR A 58 -2.20 -19.54 5.00
CA THR A 58 -2.10 -18.15 4.54
C THR A 58 -2.66 -17.96 3.14
N ALA A 59 -2.50 -18.93 2.23
CA ALA A 59 -3.09 -18.91 0.90
C ALA A 59 -4.63 -18.96 0.95
N THR A 60 -5.21 -19.82 1.78
CA THR A 60 -6.67 -19.89 1.99
C THR A 60 -7.22 -18.59 2.57
N LEU A 61 -6.53 -18.00 3.57
CA LEU A 61 -6.90 -16.70 4.14
C LEU A 61 -6.83 -15.59 3.09
N ASN A 62 -5.84 -15.59 2.22
CA ASN A 62 -5.71 -14.62 1.14
C ASN A 62 -6.84 -14.77 0.09
N ALA A 63 -7.23 -16.00 -0.27
CA ALA A 63 -8.36 -16.24 -1.15
C ALA A 63 -9.68 -15.74 -0.53
N PHE A 64 -9.93 -16.07 0.75
CA PHE A 64 -11.08 -15.56 1.49
C PHE A 64 -11.06 -14.02 1.57
N SER A 65 -9.90 -13.42 1.82
CA SER A 65 -9.69 -11.98 1.84
C SER A 65 -10.14 -11.32 0.52
N ALA A 66 -9.75 -11.86 -0.62
CA ALA A 66 -10.12 -11.31 -1.93
C ALA A 66 -11.65 -11.25 -2.10
N TRP A 67 -12.35 -12.33 -1.74
CA TRP A 67 -13.81 -12.35 -1.76
C TRP A 67 -14.42 -11.39 -0.75
N TRP A 68 -13.88 -11.31 0.47
CA TRP A 68 -14.35 -10.38 1.48
C TRP A 68 -14.26 -8.93 1.01
N HIS A 69 -13.16 -8.55 0.34
CA HIS A 69 -13.01 -7.19 -0.19
C HIS A 69 -14.05 -6.90 -1.29
N MET A 70 -14.19 -7.78 -2.27
CA MET A 70 -15.14 -7.57 -3.38
C MET A 70 -16.57 -7.49 -2.88
N ILE A 71 -17.01 -8.49 -2.11
CA ILE A 71 -18.37 -8.54 -1.55
C ILE A 71 -18.57 -7.41 -0.54
N GLY A 72 -17.59 -7.16 0.33
CA GLY A 72 -17.64 -6.09 1.33
C GLY A 72 -17.79 -4.71 0.70
N VAL A 73 -17.04 -4.40 -0.34
CA VAL A 73 -17.20 -3.12 -1.06
C VAL A 73 -18.59 -3.01 -1.70
N LEU A 74 -19.10 -4.07 -2.34
CA LEU A 74 -20.45 -4.07 -2.92
C LEU A 74 -21.53 -3.88 -1.86
N LEU A 75 -21.38 -4.51 -0.68
CA LEU A 75 -22.29 -4.31 0.44
C LEU A 75 -22.23 -2.88 0.97
N ILE A 76 -21.04 -2.33 1.19
CA ILE A 76 -20.87 -0.93 1.62
C ILE A 76 -21.52 0.02 0.61
N VAL A 77 -21.23 -0.14 -0.69
CA VAL A 77 -21.83 0.69 -1.76
C VAL A 77 -23.34 0.54 -1.78
N GLY A 78 -23.86 -0.69 -1.71
CA GLY A 78 -25.31 -0.94 -1.67
C GLY A 78 -26.00 -0.26 -0.49
N ILE A 79 -25.41 -0.35 0.71
CA ILE A 79 -25.91 0.31 1.92
C ILE A 79 -25.85 1.83 1.76
N LEU A 80 -24.75 2.39 1.24
CA LEU A 80 -24.60 3.83 1.01
C LEU A 80 -25.56 4.38 -0.03
N ILE A 81 -26.07 3.57 -0.96
CA ILE A 81 -27.09 3.96 -1.94
C ILE A 81 -28.49 3.93 -1.33
N VAL A 82 -28.77 2.97 -0.43
CA VAL A 82 -30.16 2.68 -0.01
C VAL A 82 -30.50 3.29 1.35
N VAL A 83 -29.56 3.31 2.29
CA VAL A 83 -29.87 3.62 3.71
C VAL A 83 -29.85 5.10 4.04
N PRO A 84 -28.92 5.94 3.55
CA PRO A 84 -28.92 7.37 3.88
C PRO A 84 -30.18 8.09 3.39
N ASP A 85 -30.76 8.93 4.25
CA ASP A 85 -31.94 9.73 3.91
C ASP A 85 -31.68 10.81 2.85
N HIS A 86 -30.44 11.28 2.76
CA HIS A 86 -30.01 12.34 1.84
C HIS A 86 -28.77 11.96 1.06
N HIS A 87 -28.84 12.19 -0.26
CA HIS A 87 -27.70 12.06 -1.15
C HIS A 87 -27.38 13.39 -1.80
N ARG A 88 -26.10 13.65 -2.01
CA ARG A 88 -25.64 14.78 -2.83
C ARG A 88 -26.05 14.58 -4.29
N SER A 89 -26.18 15.68 -5.02
CA SER A 89 -26.48 15.61 -6.45
C SER A 89 -25.28 15.06 -7.26
N VAL A 90 -25.56 14.54 -8.44
CA VAL A 90 -24.53 14.13 -9.41
C VAL A 90 -23.59 15.30 -9.75
N GLY A 91 -24.17 16.53 -9.89
CA GLY A 91 -23.38 17.73 -10.11
C GLY A 91 -22.43 18.07 -8.97
N TYR A 92 -22.79 17.72 -7.72
CA TYR A 92 -21.88 17.84 -6.59
C TYR A 92 -20.73 16.83 -6.70
N VAL A 93 -21.02 15.56 -6.91
CA VAL A 93 -20.01 14.48 -6.90
C VAL A 93 -19.00 14.64 -8.02
N PHE A 94 -19.44 15.01 -9.22
CA PHE A 94 -18.56 15.08 -10.39
C PHE A 94 -18.18 16.51 -10.81
N GLY A 95 -18.78 17.54 -10.24
CA GLY A 95 -18.55 18.91 -10.67
C GLY A 95 -18.11 19.87 -9.57
N LYS A 96 -18.38 19.57 -8.28
CA LYS A 96 -17.95 20.44 -7.19
C LYS A 96 -16.50 20.24 -6.86
N THR A 97 -15.74 21.31 -6.85
CA THR A 97 -14.34 21.35 -6.42
C THR A 97 -14.21 22.08 -5.09
N ILE A 98 -13.39 21.56 -4.19
CA ILE A 98 -13.15 22.10 -2.85
C ILE A 98 -11.64 22.17 -2.63
N ASN A 99 -11.16 23.27 -2.09
CA ASN A 99 -9.76 23.46 -1.73
C ASN A 99 -9.65 23.81 -0.24
N ASN A 100 -9.31 22.81 0.57
CA ASN A 100 -9.09 22.94 2.01
C ASN A 100 -7.62 23.04 2.38
N THR A 101 -6.70 23.17 1.39
CA THR A 101 -5.26 23.23 1.64
C THR A 101 -4.77 24.60 2.07
N GLY A 102 -5.61 25.63 1.92
CA GLY A 102 -5.27 27.04 2.18
C GLY A 102 -4.49 27.72 1.05
N PHE A 103 -3.96 26.99 0.06
CA PHE A 103 -3.29 27.60 -1.08
C PHE A 103 -4.26 28.48 -1.89
N GLY A 104 -3.76 29.68 -2.28
CA GLY A 104 -4.57 30.64 -3.04
C GLY A 104 -5.83 31.14 -2.33
N GLY A 105 -5.87 31.10 -0.99
CA GLY A 105 -7.04 31.50 -0.22
C GLY A 105 -8.25 30.58 -0.43
N GLY A 106 -8.02 29.29 -0.77
CA GLY A 106 -9.11 28.34 -1.02
C GLY A 106 -9.67 28.40 -2.45
N THR A 107 -8.95 29.02 -3.41
CA THR A 107 -9.39 29.07 -4.82
C THR A 107 -9.60 27.67 -5.39
N THR A 108 -10.62 27.52 -6.22
CA THR A 108 -10.99 26.28 -6.92
C THR A 108 -10.77 26.38 -8.43
N SER A 109 -9.89 27.28 -8.88
CA SER A 109 -9.57 27.49 -10.30
C SER A 109 -8.11 27.87 -10.52
N GLY A 110 -7.66 27.78 -11.77
CA GLY A 110 -6.32 28.18 -12.19
C GLY A 110 -5.21 27.23 -11.76
N ILE A 111 -3.95 27.70 -11.91
CA ILE A 111 -2.75 26.89 -11.68
C ILE A 111 -2.60 26.41 -10.22
N VAL A 112 -3.05 27.22 -9.27
CA VAL A 112 -3.02 26.87 -7.84
C VAL A 112 -3.95 25.70 -7.54
N PHE A 113 -5.17 25.73 -8.08
CA PHE A 113 -6.09 24.61 -7.92
C PHE A 113 -5.57 23.35 -8.62
N PHE A 114 -4.95 23.48 -9.80
CA PHE A 114 -4.33 22.35 -10.47
C PHE A 114 -3.22 21.71 -9.60
N TYR A 115 -2.40 22.52 -8.93
CA TYR A 115 -1.43 22.03 -7.97
C TYR A 115 -2.09 21.25 -6.82
N VAL A 116 -3.15 21.82 -6.22
CA VAL A 116 -3.92 21.17 -5.14
C VAL A 116 -4.54 19.85 -5.62
N PHE A 117 -5.08 19.83 -6.83
CA PHE A 117 -5.60 18.60 -7.44
C PHE A 117 -4.53 17.52 -7.55
N LEU A 118 -3.32 17.88 -7.98
CA LEU A 118 -2.20 16.95 -8.10
C LEU A 118 -1.81 16.34 -6.75
N THR A 119 -1.82 17.10 -5.66
CA THR A 119 -1.52 16.56 -4.33
C THR A 119 -2.58 15.53 -3.88
N GLY A 120 -3.83 15.70 -4.30
CA GLY A 120 -4.92 14.76 -4.05
C GLY A 120 -4.75 13.40 -4.75
N LEU A 121 -3.92 13.31 -5.78
CA LEU A 121 -3.64 12.04 -6.47
C LEU A 121 -2.98 10.99 -5.57
N LEU A 122 -2.42 11.37 -4.41
CA LEU A 122 -1.85 10.41 -3.46
C LEU A 122 -2.90 9.37 -3.02
N MET A 123 -4.14 9.76 -2.81
CA MET A 123 -5.23 8.84 -2.46
C MET A 123 -5.43 7.77 -3.56
N ALA A 124 -5.51 8.18 -4.83
CA ALA A 124 -5.66 7.26 -5.94
C ALA A 124 -4.45 6.34 -6.11
N GLN A 125 -3.23 6.89 -6.01
CA GLN A 125 -1.99 6.11 -6.12
C GLN A 125 -1.85 5.11 -4.97
N TYR A 126 -2.20 5.51 -3.75
CA TYR A 126 -2.16 4.62 -2.60
C TYR A 126 -3.20 3.49 -2.71
N THR A 127 -4.40 3.78 -3.22
CA THR A 127 -5.47 2.78 -3.42
C THR A 127 -5.05 1.63 -4.35
N ILE A 128 -4.23 1.91 -5.36
CA ILE A 128 -3.73 0.88 -6.30
C ILE A 128 -2.37 0.31 -5.90
N THR A 129 -1.76 0.78 -4.81
CA THR A 129 -0.46 0.28 -4.33
C THR A 129 -0.60 -1.15 -3.78
N GLY A 130 0.45 -1.98 -3.99
CA GLY A 130 0.49 -3.39 -3.51
C GLY A 130 0.27 -4.42 -4.60
N TYR A 131 0.09 -4.02 -5.88
CA TYR A 131 -0.02 -4.94 -7.01
C TYR A 131 1.23 -5.81 -7.21
N ASP A 132 2.38 -5.37 -6.71
CA ASP A 132 3.65 -6.08 -6.70
C ASP A 132 3.67 -7.32 -5.77
N ALA A 133 2.69 -7.47 -4.89
CA ALA A 133 2.57 -8.64 -4.01
C ALA A 133 2.58 -9.96 -4.79
N SER A 134 1.96 -9.99 -5.98
CA SER A 134 1.99 -11.16 -6.87
C SER A 134 3.42 -11.53 -7.32
N ALA A 135 4.28 -10.52 -7.54
CA ALA A 135 5.68 -10.77 -7.88
C ALA A 135 6.49 -11.30 -6.68
N HIS A 136 6.22 -10.80 -5.46
CA HIS A 136 6.90 -11.25 -4.25
C HIS A 136 6.52 -12.68 -3.84
N MET A 137 5.39 -13.18 -4.35
CA MET A 137 4.91 -14.55 -4.13
C MET A 137 5.21 -15.49 -5.30
N SER A 138 5.96 -15.04 -6.31
CA SER A 138 6.23 -15.81 -7.53
C SER A 138 6.95 -17.14 -7.27
N GLU A 139 7.82 -17.21 -6.26
CA GLU A 139 8.51 -18.45 -5.86
C GLU A 139 7.56 -19.49 -5.22
N GLU A 140 6.37 -19.10 -4.78
CA GLU A 140 5.36 -19.95 -4.18
C GLU A 140 4.13 -20.15 -5.12
N THR A 141 4.21 -19.68 -6.39
CA THR A 141 3.09 -19.67 -7.35
C THR A 141 3.38 -20.55 -8.55
N HIS A 142 2.46 -21.45 -8.89
CA HIS A 142 2.52 -22.22 -10.14
C HIS A 142 2.36 -21.31 -11.36
N SER A 143 3.09 -21.61 -12.45
CA SER A 143 3.07 -20.84 -13.70
C SER A 143 3.30 -19.34 -13.48
N ALA A 144 4.22 -18.99 -12.59
CA ALA A 144 4.45 -17.61 -12.15
C ALA A 144 4.84 -16.67 -13.30
N SER A 145 5.49 -17.18 -14.36
CA SER A 145 5.91 -16.42 -15.54
C SER A 145 4.75 -15.67 -16.23
N ILE A 146 3.55 -16.23 -16.17
CA ILE A 146 2.31 -15.63 -16.70
C ILE A 146 1.39 -15.20 -15.56
N GLY A 147 1.20 -16.08 -14.55
CA GLY A 147 0.25 -15.88 -13.46
C GLY A 147 0.57 -14.64 -12.61
N ALA A 148 1.84 -14.43 -12.24
CA ALA A 148 2.22 -13.26 -11.47
C ALA A 148 2.03 -11.96 -12.25
N ALA A 149 2.36 -11.94 -13.54
CA ALA A 149 2.19 -10.77 -14.40
C ALA A 149 0.70 -10.39 -14.56
N TRP A 150 -0.18 -11.36 -14.83
CA TRP A 150 -1.62 -11.12 -14.89
C TRP A 150 -2.20 -10.76 -13.51
N GLY A 151 -1.69 -11.34 -12.44
CA GLY A 151 -2.07 -10.98 -11.06
C GLY A 151 -1.82 -9.49 -10.78
N MET A 152 -0.67 -8.96 -11.19
CA MET A 152 -0.36 -7.53 -11.07
C MET A 152 -1.35 -6.66 -11.89
N VAL A 153 -1.61 -7.01 -13.15
CA VAL A 153 -2.53 -6.24 -14.00
C VAL A 153 -3.95 -6.29 -13.45
N MET A 154 -4.45 -7.48 -13.10
CA MET A 154 -5.82 -7.64 -12.60
C MET A 154 -6.02 -6.97 -11.24
N SER A 155 -5.03 -6.99 -10.35
CA SER A 155 -5.14 -6.29 -9.06
C SER A 155 -5.33 -4.78 -9.24
N VAL A 156 -4.62 -4.16 -10.18
CA VAL A 156 -4.80 -2.74 -10.51
C VAL A 156 -6.18 -2.49 -11.10
N VAL A 157 -6.61 -3.29 -12.10
CA VAL A 157 -7.93 -3.11 -12.76
C VAL A 157 -9.07 -3.24 -11.74
N VAL A 158 -9.06 -4.29 -10.93
CA VAL A 158 -10.10 -4.52 -9.93
C VAL A 158 -10.08 -3.42 -8.87
N SER A 159 -8.91 -3.03 -8.37
CA SER A 159 -8.78 -1.96 -7.36
C SER A 159 -9.27 -0.61 -7.87
N VAL A 160 -9.00 -0.27 -9.13
CA VAL A 160 -9.51 0.98 -9.74
C VAL A 160 -11.03 0.97 -9.82
N ILE A 161 -11.64 -0.12 -10.29
CA ILE A 161 -13.09 -0.23 -10.44
C ILE A 161 -13.78 -0.15 -9.07
N PHE A 162 -13.41 -1.03 -8.14
CA PHE A 162 -14.04 -1.10 -6.82
C PHE A 162 -13.74 0.14 -5.97
N GLY A 163 -12.51 0.65 -6.02
CA GLY A 163 -12.11 1.86 -5.31
C GLY A 163 -12.84 3.10 -5.82
N PHE A 164 -13.01 3.23 -7.16
CA PHE A 164 -13.77 4.34 -7.75
C PHE A 164 -15.24 4.31 -7.34
N ILE A 165 -15.89 3.15 -7.45
CA ILE A 165 -17.30 2.98 -7.07
C ILE A 165 -17.50 3.31 -5.58
N LEU A 166 -16.61 2.82 -4.71
CA LEU A 166 -16.64 3.09 -3.28
C LEU A 166 -16.47 4.59 -2.99
N LEU A 167 -15.48 5.23 -3.61
CA LEU A 167 -15.22 6.66 -3.42
C LEU A 167 -16.43 7.51 -3.86
N VAL A 168 -17.02 7.19 -5.01
CA VAL A 168 -18.23 7.84 -5.52
C VAL A 168 -19.38 7.66 -4.54
N ALA A 169 -19.64 6.44 -4.06
CA ALA A 169 -20.71 6.16 -3.10
C ALA A 169 -20.52 6.95 -1.79
N VAL A 170 -19.32 6.96 -1.22
CA VAL A 170 -19.02 7.76 -0.01
C VAL A 170 -19.22 9.25 -0.28
N THR A 171 -18.81 9.75 -1.45
CA THR A 171 -18.96 11.18 -1.79
C THR A 171 -20.43 11.59 -1.92
N PHE A 172 -21.30 10.72 -2.41
CA PHE A 172 -22.74 10.97 -2.46
C PHE A 172 -23.37 11.14 -1.07
N THR A 173 -22.75 10.58 -0.02
CA THR A 173 -23.29 10.58 1.34
C THR A 173 -22.66 11.64 2.26
N VAL A 174 -21.75 12.49 1.77
CA VAL A 174 -21.12 13.56 2.58
C VAL A 174 -22.17 14.57 3.03
N PRO A 175 -22.46 14.70 4.35
CA PRO A 175 -23.53 15.58 4.81
C PRO A 175 -23.12 17.06 4.82
N ASP A 176 -21.90 17.36 5.28
CA ASP A 176 -21.35 18.71 5.44
C ASP A 176 -19.86 18.72 5.13
N ASP A 177 -19.44 19.50 4.15
CA ASP A 177 -18.06 19.55 3.67
C ASP A 177 -17.09 20.09 4.72
N THR A 178 -17.51 21.11 5.47
CA THR A 178 -16.67 21.76 6.47
C THR A 178 -16.43 20.84 7.67
N LYS A 179 -17.48 20.21 8.14
CA LYS A 179 -17.38 19.26 9.26
C LYS A 179 -16.65 17.98 8.87
N ALA A 180 -16.88 17.49 7.63
CA ALA A 180 -16.14 16.35 7.10
C ALA A 180 -14.64 16.65 7.02
N ALA A 181 -14.25 17.83 6.53
CA ALA A 181 -12.86 18.25 6.51
C ALA A 181 -12.27 18.40 7.93
N ALA A 182 -13.03 18.94 8.87
CA ALA A 182 -12.62 19.08 10.27
C ALA A 182 -12.47 17.73 11.02
N ALA A 183 -13.18 16.70 10.58
CA ALA A 183 -13.06 15.34 11.16
C ALA A 183 -11.71 14.67 10.87
N GLY A 184 -10.94 15.18 9.89
CA GLY A 184 -9.56 14.74 9.62
C GLY A 184 -9.43 13.23 9.47
N THR A 185 -8.67 12.59 10.34
CA THR A 185 -8.43 11.13 10.34
C THR A 185 -9.72 10.30 10.41
N PHE A 186 -10.77 10.81 11.05
CA PHE A 186 -12.04 10.13 11.25
C PHE A 186 -13.13 10.54 10.26
N VAL A 187 -12.77 11.12 9.10
CA VAL A 187 -13.72 11.64 8.11
C VAL A 187 -14.73 10.60 7.65
N VAL A 188 -14.31 9.38 7.39
CA VAL A 188 -15.20 8.28 6.94
C VAL A 188 -16.19 7.92 8.04
N THR A 189 -15.72 7.80 9.27
CA THR A 189 -16.57 7.54 10.44
C THR A 189 -17.59 8.66 10.64
N TYR A 190 -17.17 9.92 10.55
CA TYR A 190 -18.05 11.08 10.62
C TYR A 190 -19.17 11.01 9.55
N ILE A 191 -18.80 10.76 8.28
CA ILE A 191 -19.76 10.66 7.19
C ILE A 191 -20.80 9.57 7.49
N TRP A 192 -20.38 8.38 7.87
CA TRP A 192 -21.27 7.26 8.11
C TRP A 192 -22.17 7.46 9.32
N GLN A 193 -21.65 7.97 10.44
CA GLN A 193 -22.43 8.27 11.63
C GLN A 193 -23.48 9.35 11.43
N THR A 194 -23.20 10.32 10.54
CA THR A 194 -24.12 11.46 10.32
C THR A 194 -25.09 11.25 9.16
N SER A 195 -24.83 10.23 8.32
CA SER A 195 -25.69 9.93 7.15
C SER A 195 -26.66 8.80 7.40
N MET A 196 -26.48 8.02 8.47
CA MET A 196 -27.31 6.84 8.78
C MET A 196 -27.33 6.55 10.28
N SER A 197 -28.11 5.55 10.71
CA SER A 197 -28.12 5.14 12.11
C SER A 197 -26.80 4.54 12.55
N THR A 198 -26.51 4.61 13.85
CA THR A 198 -25.28 4.08 14.47
C THR A 198 -25.03 2.60 14.10
N HIS A 199 -26.06 1.75 14.08
CA HIS A 199 -25.91 0.34 13.75
C HIS A 199 -25.42 0.09 12.31
N TRP A 200 -25.86 0.91 11.35
CA TRP A 200 -25.35 0.82 9.99
C TRP A 200 -23.89 1.29 9.92
N ALA A 201 -23.53 2.36 10.61
CA ALA A 201 -22.14 2.82 10.67
C ALA A 201 -21.22 1.77 11.32
N GLU A 202 -21.65 1.12 12.41
CA GLU A 202 -20.95 0.00 13.05
C GLU A 202 -20.73 -1.17 12.08
N LEU A 203 -21.76 -1.57 11.33
CA LEU A 203 -21.66 -2.64 10.33
C LEU A 203 -20.64 -2.29 9.23
N LEU A 204 -20.69 -1.07 8.68
CA LEU A 204 -19.76 -0.63 7.65
C LEU A 204 -18.32 -0.59 8.18
N LEU A 205 -18.12 -0.08 9.40
CA LEU A 205 -16.81 -0.08 10.06
C LEU A 205 -16.31 -1.50 10.31
N PHE A 206 -17.18 -2.42 10.75
CA PHE A 206 -16.82 -3.83 10.95
C PHE A 206 -16.33 -4.48 9.65
N ILE A 207 -17.05 -4.29 8.54
CA ILE A 207 -16.64 -4.81 7.21
C ILE A 207 -15.27 -4.23 6.83
N ALA A 208 -15.06 -2.93 7.02
CA ALA A 208 -13.81 -2.25 6.69
C ALA A 208 -12.64 -2.73 7.58
N VAL A 209 -12.85 -2.90 8.88
CA VAL A 209 -11.84 -3.39 9.82
C VAL A 209 -11.35 -4.79 9.44
N ILE A 210 -12.27 -5.71 9.16
CA ILE A 210 -11.90 -7.08 8.74
C ILE A 210 -11.11 -7.05 7.43
N ALA A 211 -11.55 -6.25 6.46
CA ALA A 211 -10.81 -6.07 5.20
C ALA A 211 -9.38 -5.55 5.46
N GLN A 212 -9.23 -4.52 6.27
CA GLN A 212 -7.91 -3.94 6.60
C GLN A 212 -7.02 -4.91 7.39
N CYS A 213 -7.59 -5.74 8.27
CA CYS A 213 -6.83 -6.81 8.94
C CYS A 213 -6.24 -7.80 7.92
N PHE A 214 -7.04 -8.25 6.95
CA PHE A 214 -6.55 -9.11 5.88
C PHE A 214 -5.47 -8.43 5.03
N CYS A 215 -5.65 -7.15 4.67
CA CYS A 215 -4.62 -6.37 3.98
C CYS A 215 -3.31 -6.32 4.77
N THR A 216 -3.38 -6.11 6.09
CA THR A 216 -2.19 -6.08 6.95
C THR A 216 -1.47 -7.43 6.97
N ILE A 217 -2.21 -8.54 7.05
CA ILE A 217 -1.65 -9.90 6.99
C ILE A 217 -0.97 -10.13 5.65
N ALA A 218 -1.65 -9.85 4.54
CA ALA A 218 -1.13 -10.05 3.18
C ALA A 218 0.10 -9.17 2.89
N SER A 219 0.09 -7.91 3.33
CA SER A 219 1.23 -7.01 3.20
C SER A 219 2.44 -7.48 4.01
N THR A 220 2.21 -7.98 5.24
CA THR A 220 3.27 -8.58 6.07
C THR A 220 3.85 -9.83 5.40
N THR A 221 3.01 -10.68 4.77
CA THR A 221 3.44 -11.83 3.98
C THR A 221 4.36 -11.39 2.86
N SER A 222 3.90 -10.49 1.99
CA SER A 222 4.65 -9.98 0.83
C SER A 222 5.99 -9.36 1.25
N ALA A 223 5.97 -8.45 2.25
CA ALA A 223 7.17 -7.80 2.76
C ALA A 223 8.20 -8.78 3.33
N SER A 224 7.74 -9.80 4.07
CA SER A 224 8.63 -10.79 4.66
C SER A 224 9.28 -11.71 3.62
N ARG A 225 8.54 -12.09 2.54
CA ARG A 225 9.09 -12.87 1.42
C ARG A 225 10.13 -12.05 0.64
N MET A 226 9.82 -10.80 0.33
CA MET A 226 10.77 -9.90 -0.31
C MET A 226 12.04 -9.70 0.54
N MET A 227 11.91 -9.47 1.84
CA MET A 227 13.07 -9.33 2.74
C MET A 227 13.88 -10.61 2.80
N PHE A 228 13.22 -11.79 2.80
CA PHE A 228 13.89 -13.10 2.76
C PHE A 228 14.68 -13.27 1.46
N ALA A 229 14.08 -13.04 0.30
CA ALA A 229 14.74 -13.16 -1.00
C ALA A 229 15.98 -12.26 -1.09
N PHE A 230 15.87 -10.99 -0.73
CA PHE A 230 17.01 -10.07 -0.70
C PHE A 230 18.10 -10.48 0.29
N SER A 231 17.70 -11.11 1.41
CA SER A 231 18.67 -11.60 2.41
C SER A 231 19.41 -12.85 1.93
N ARG A 232 18.72 -13.75 1.21
CA ARG A 232 19.31 -14.90 0.53
C ARG A 232 20.39 -14.45 -0.47
N ASP A 233 20.08 -13.40 -1.22
CA ASP A 233 21.00 -12.81 -2.21
C ASP A 233 22.08 -11.92 -1.57
N ARG A 234 22.14 -11.85 -0.25
CA ARG A 234 23.07 -11.02 0.55
C ARG A 234 22.90 -9.50 0.33
N ALA A 235 21.81 -9.07 -0.25
CA ALA A 235 21.54 -7.66 -0.56
C ALA A 235 21.06 -6.82 0.64
N VAL A 236 21.00 -7.39 1.85
CA VAL A 236 20.53 -6.71 3.07
C VAL A 236 21.57 -6.83 4.16
N PRO A 237 21.87 -5.75 4.93
CA PRO A 237 22.72 -5.85 6.11
C PRO A 237 22.16 -6.88 7.10
N GLY A 238 23.05 -7.70 7.67
CA GLY A 238 22.64 -8.78 8.58
C GLY A 238 21.96 -9.97 7.89
N HIS A 239 22.14 -10.13 6.58
CA HIS A 239 21.54 -11.20 5.76
C HIS A 239 21.63 -12.59 6.39
N GLN A 240 22.71 -12.90 7.15
CA GLN A 240 22.91 -14.18 7.84
C GLN A 240 21.83 -14.51 8.87
N LEU A 241 21.17 -13.49 9.44
CA LEU A 241 20.04 -13.64 10.34
C LEU A 241 18.73 -13.80 9.56
N TRP A 242 18.52 -12.90 8.60
CA TRP A 242 17.25 -12.76 7.91
C TRP A 242 16.91 -13.90 6.94
N HIS A 243 17.94 -14.58 6.35
CA HIS A 243 17.67 -15.70 5.45
C HIS A 243 17.45 -17.05 6.16
N ARG A 244 17.38 -17.06 7.49
CA ARG A 244 17.08 -18.30 8.24
C ARG A 244 15.60 -18.63 8.16
N VAL A 245 15.31 -19.92 7.94
CA VAL A 245 13.97 -20.48 7.94
C VAL A 245 13.77 -21.44 9.11
N SER A 246 12.53 -21.67 9.50
CA SER A 246 12.21 -22.72 10.48
C SER A 246 12.58 -24.10 9.93
N LYS A 247 13.03 -25.00 10.79
CA LYS A 247 13.47 -26.36 10.38
C LYS A 247 12.30 -27.24 9.92
N VAL A 248 11.09 -27.02 10.42
CA VAL A 248 9.93 -27.87 10.16
C VAL A 248 9.13 -27.35 8.97
N ASP A 249 8.70 -26.09 9.03
CA ASP A 249 7.75 -25.52 8.08
C ASP A 249 8.39 -24.61 7.04
N ARG A 250 9.71 -24.44 7.07
CA ARG A 250 10.51 -23.56 6.18
C ARG A 250 10.03 -22.11 6.14
N ILE A 251 9.34 -21.64 7.18
CA ILE A 251 8.84 -20.28 7.28
C ILE A 251 10.00 -19.34 7.64
N PRO A 252 10.12 -18.16 7.00
CA PRO A 252 11.16 -17.18 7.27
C PRO A 252 10.84 -16.33 8.53
N VAL A 253 10.89 -16.96 9.70
CA VAL A 253 10.47 -16.41 11.00
C VAL A 253 11.12 -15.05 11.30
N TYR A 254 12.43 -14.96 11.07
CA TYR A 254 13.18 -13.74 11.38
C TYR A 254 12.76 -12.56 10.50
N THR A 255 12.46 -12.78 9.22
CA THR A 255 12.00 -11.70 8.35
C THR A 255 10.55 -11.29 8.66
N VAL A 256 9.69 -12.24 9.06
CA VAL A 256 8.34 -11.89 9.52
C VAL A 256 8.41 -10.91 10.69
N TRP A 257 9.15 -11.26 11.75
CA TRP A 257 9.28 -10.38 12.91
C TRP A 257 10.09 -9.12 12.61
N GLY A 258 11.10 -9.22 11.75
CA GLY A 258 11.83 -8.05 11.28
C GLY A 258 10.92 -7.02 10.59
N VAL A 259 10.04 -7.47 9.70
CA VAL A 259 9.04 -6.62 9.05
C VAL A 259 8.06 -6.05 10.06
N VAL A 260 7.52 -6.87 10.98
CA VAL A 260 6.59 -6.42 12.02
C VAL A 260 7.19 -5.31 12.88
N VAL A 261 8.44 -5.48 13.35
CA VAL A 261 9.12 -4.48 14.16
C VAL A 261 9.40 -3.20 13.36
N LEU A 262 9.93 -3.32 12.14
CA LEU A 262 10.23 -2.15 11.30
C LEU A 262 8.95 -1.41 10.89
N ALA A 263 7.87 -2.14 10.56
CA ALA A 263 6.59 -1.54 10.26
C ALA A 263 6.01 -0.85 11.50
N PHE A 264 6.09 -1.47 12.68
CA PHE A 264 5.64 -0.87 13.94
C PHE A 264 6.34 0.45 14.24
N LEU A 265 7.64 0.55 13.95
CA LEU A 265 8.42 1.78 14.19
C LEU A 265 8.18 2.88 13.15
N THR A 266 7.74 2.53 11.94
CA THR A 266 7.61 3.48 10.83
C THR A 266 6.64 4.64 11.14
N PRO A 267 5.41 4.44 11.63
CA PRO A 267 4.48 5.52 11.97
C PRO A 267 4.70 6.09 13.38
N LEU A 268 5.82 5.78 14.05
CA LEU A 268 6.11 6.30 15.40
C LEU A 268 5.98 7.84 15.50
N PRO A 269 6.33 8.64 14.48
CA PRO A 269 6.06 10.07 14.51
C PRO A 269 4.59 10.44 14.72
N ALA A 270 3.63 9.57 14.36
CA ALA A 270 2.21 9.83 14.61
C ALA A 270 1.85 9.86 16.11
N TRP A 271 2.70 9.32 16.97
CA TRP A 271 2.53 9.42 18.43
C TRP A 271 2.56 10.87 18.92
N TRP A 272 3.40 11.70 18.31
CA TRP A 272 3.58 13.11 18.67
C TRP A 272 2.89 14.08 17.71
N PHE A 273 2.89 13.76 16.40
CA PHE A 273 2.44 14.66 15.33
C PHE A 273 1.12 14.20 14.69
N GLY A 274 0.46 13.17 15.25
CA GLY A 274 -0.86 12.72 14.79
C GLY A 274 -0.90 12.35 13.31
N TYR A 275 -1.88 12.91 12.60
CA TYR A 275 -2.13 12.61 11.18
C TYR A 275 -0.92 12.81 10.27
N VAL A 276 -0.10 13.84 10.54
CA VAL A 276 1.07 14.17 9.70
C VAL A 276 2.08 13.02 9.69
N GLY A 277 2.35 12.40 10.84
CA GLY A 277 3.22 11.23 10.91
C GLY A 277 2.69 10.02 10.14
N TYR A 278 1.38 9.81 10.16
CA TYR A 278 0.71 8.78 9.37
C TYR A 278 0.76 9.08 7.86
N ALA A 279 0.42 10.31 7.47
CA ALA A 279 0.43 10.74 6.07
C ALA A 279 1.83 10.63 5.43
N ALA A 280 2.88 10.95 6.19
CA ALA A 280 4.26 10.75 5.75
C ALA A 280 4.55 9.27 5.45
N SER A 281 4.07 8.35 6.29
CA SER A 281 4.25 6.89 6.07
C SER A 281 3.58 6.43 4.78
N THR A 282 2.36 6.93 4.45
CA THR A 282 1.66 6.58 3.21
C THR A 282 2.36 7.12 1.96
N ALA A 283 2.89 8.33 2.04
CA ALA A 283 3.63 8.93 0.92
C ALA A 283 4.97 8.21 0.67
N ILE A 284 5.70 7.85 1.74
CA ILE A 284 6.94 7.06 1.64
C ILE A 284 6.66 5.68 1.01
N ALA A 285 5.53 5.07 1.34
CA ALA A 285 5.11 3.80 0.76
C ALA A 285 5.03 3.88 -0.76
N VAL A 286 4.28 4.84 -1.28
CA VAL A 286 4.11 5.03 -2.74
C VAL A 286 5.43 5.40 -3.42
N ILE A 287 6.14 6.43 -2.91
CA ILE A 287 7.39 6.91 -3.51
C ILE A 287 8.45 5.80 -3.52
N GLY A 288 8.62 5.09 -2.41
CA GLY A 288 9.63 4.06 -2.27
C GLY A 288 9.43 2.88 -3.23
N LEU A 289 8.17 2.45 -3.42
CA LEU A 289 7.83 1.39 -4.36
C LEU A 289 7.97 1.86 -5.81
N TYR A 290 7.47 3.04 -6.13
CA TYR A 290 7.51 3.57 -7.51
C TYR A 290 8.94 3.76 -8.02
N ILE A 291 9.84 4.27 -7.18
CA ILE A 291 11.26 4.36 -7.54
C ILE A 291 11.85 2.96 -7.77
N ALA A 292 11.51 1.98 -6.92
CA ALA A 292 11.98 0.62 -7.09
C ALA A 292 11.47 -0.02 -8.40
N PHE A 293 10.22 0.24 -8.78
CA PHE A 293 9.65 -0.24 -10.06
C PHE A 293 10.22 0.47 -11.28
N MET A 294 10.59 1.74 -11.16
CA MET A 294 11.20 2.49 -12.26
C MET A 294 12.58 1.94 -12.67
N LEU A 295 13.36 1.46 -11.72
CA LEU A 295 14.72 0.99 -12.00
C LEU A 295 14.79 -0.16 -13.02
N PRO A 296 14.05 -1.29 -12.87
CA PRO A 296 14.03 -2.35 -13.88
C PRO A 296 13.49 -1.88 -15.23
N ILE A 297 12.51 -0.94 -15.26
CA ILE A 297 12.00 -0.36 -16.51
C ILE A 297 13.11 0.40 -17.24
N ILE A 298 13.88 1.23 -16.53
CA ILE A 298 15.05 1.94 -17.11
C ILE A 298 16.08 0.93 -17.63
N LEU A 299 16.40 -0.10 -16.85
CA LEU A 299 17.35 -1.14 -17.23
C LEU A 299 16.86 -1.92 -18.46
N ARG A 300 15.56 -2.21 -18.54
CA ARG A 300 14.92 -2.82 -19.72
C ARG A 300 15.11 -1.97 -20.97
N LEU A 301 14.87 -0.66 -20.88
CA LEU A 301 15.08 0.26 -22.02
C LEU A 301 16.56 0.32 -22.44
N ARG A 302 17.49 0.32 -21.47
CA ARG A 302 18.94 0.30 -21.73
C ARG A 302 19.42 -1.00 -22.38
N ALA A 303 18.86 -2.14 -21.97
CA ALA A 303 19.20 -3.44 -22.55
C ALA A 303 18.74 -3.56 -24.01
N GLY A 304 17.65 -2.88 -24.39
CA GLY A 304 17.13 -2.87 -25.74
C GLY A 304 16.88 -4.28 -26.28
N ASP A 305 17.48 -4.58 -27.43
CA ASP A 305 17.31 -5.88 -28.11
C ASP A 305 18.08 -7.03 -27.44
N LYS A 306 18.99 -6.73 -26.51
CA LYS A 306 19.71 -7.74 -25.71
C LYS A 306 18.86 -8.31 -24.58
N PHE A 307 17.69 -7.75 -24.33
CA PHE A 307 16.79 -8.22 -23.27
C PHE A 307 16.04 -9.46 -23.74
N GLU A 308 16.21 -10.57 -23.04
CA GLU A 308 15.42 -11.78 -23.25
C GLU A 308 14.01 -11.59 -22.74
N ARG A 309 13.03 -11.84 -23.61
CA ARG A 309 11.61 -11.65 -23.29
C ARG A 309 11.09 -12.86 -22.56
N GLY A 310 10.37 -12.62 -21.45
CA GLY A 310 9.60 -13.67 -20.79
C GLY A 310 8.34 -14.05 -21.58
N ALA A 311 7.60 -15.03 -21.03
CA ALA A 311 6.34 -15.51 -21.60
C ALA A 311 5.30 -14.39 -21.73
N TRP A 312 5.23 -13.48 -20.75
CA TRP A 312 4.42 -12.27 -20.80
C TRP A 312 5.25 -11.06 -21.19
N HIS A 313 4.86 -10.32 -22.22
CA HIS A 313 5.58 -9.14 -22.67
C HIS A 313 4.70 -8.14 -23.43
N LEU A 314 5.08 -6.86 -23.42
CA LEU A 314 4.37 -5.74 -24.08
C LEU A 314 4.58 -5.68 -25.61
N GLY A 315 5.26 -6.67 -26.20
CA GLY A 315 5.54 -6.73 -27.62
C GLY A 315 6.34 -5.51 -28.11
N ARG A 316 5.90 -4.92 -29.25
CA ARG A 316 6.52 -3.71 -29.84
C ARG A 316 6.20 -2.43 -29.07
N HIS A 317 5.21 -2.46 -28.19
CA HIS A 317 4.70 -1.27 -27.52
C HIS A 317 5.49 -0.90 -26.25
N TYR A 318 6.40 -1.76 -25.80
CA TYR A 318 7.14 -1.55 -24.54
C TYR A 318 7.84 -0.19 -24.46
N LYS A 319 8.46 0.29 -25.55
CA LYS A 319 9.27 1.53 -25.51
C LYS A 319 8.46 2.75 -25.05
N TRP A 320 7.29 2.98 -25.66
CA TRP A 320 6.49 4.14 -25.30
C TRP A 320 5.76 3.95 -23.95
N ILE A 321 5.33 2.72 -23.61
CA ILE A 321 4.73 2.42 -22.31
C ILE A 321 5.75 2.63 -21.20
N ASP A 322 6.96 2.12 -21.36
CA ASP A 322 8.05 2.28 -20.39
C ASP A 322 8.42 3.76 -20.18
N TRP A 323 8.48 4.55 -21.24
CA TRP A 323 8.73 5.99 -21.12
C TRP A 323 7.60 6.73 -20.41
N ILE A 324 6.35 6.42 -20.71
CA ILE A 324 5.20 7.00 -19.99
C ILE A 324 5.27 6.63 -18.50
N ALA A 325 5.57 5.37 -18.18
CA ALA A 325 5.70 4.91 -16.80
C ALA A 325 6.81 5.67 -16.06
N ILE A 326 8.00 5.81 -16.66
CA ILE A 326 9.12 6.54 -16.06
C ILE A 326 8.76 8.02 -15.82
N LEU A 327 8.21 8.69 -16.83
CA LEU A 327 7.84 10.10 -16.72
C LEU A 327 6.76 10.31 -15.65
N TRP A 328 5.76 9.41 -15.61
CA TRP A 328 4.72 9.45 -14.58
C TRP A 328 5.30 9.26 -13.19
N ILE A 329 6.16 8.28 -12.99
CA ILE A 329 6.77 8.00 -11.67
C ILE A 329 7.60 9.19 -11.20
N VAL A 330 8.45 9.75 -12.06
CA VAL A 330 9.25 10.95 -11.73
C VAL A 330 8.34 12.11 -11.34
N PHE A 331 7.33 12.39 -12.16
CA PHE A 331 6.37 13.46 -11.92
C PHE A 331 5.66 13.30 -10.59
N ILE A 332 5.06 12.13 -10.32
CA ILE A 332 4.25 11.92 -9.12
C ILE A 332 5.11 11.86 -7.84
N CYS A 333 6.32 11.32 -7.91
CA CYS A 333 7.25 11.34 -6.79
C CYS A 333 7.62 12.78 -6.40
N VAL A 334 7.84 13.65 -7.37
CA VAL A 334 8.09 15.08 -7.10
C VAL A 334 6.86 15.73 -6.46
N VAL A 335 5.67 15.52 -7.04
CA VAL A 335 4.42 16.10 -6.51
C VAL A 335 4.19 15.71 -5.05
N PHE A 336 4.40 14.44 -4.69
CA PHE A 336 4.16 13.98 -3.31
C PHE A 336 5.23 14.42 -2.30
N MET A 337 6.35 14.94 -2.77
CA MET A 337 7.36 15.59 -1.93
C MET A 337 7.11 17.09 -1.72
N LEU A 338 6.22 17.71 -2.50
CA LEU A 338 5.90 19.13 -2.38
C LEU A 338 4.94 19.38 -1.19
N PRO A 339 4.86 20.64 -0.68
CA PRO A 339 3.98 20.98 0.43
C PRO A 339 2.51 20.68 0.11
N SER A 340 1.81 19.98 1.01
CA SER A 340 0.38 19.65 0.83
C SER A 340 -0.56 20.73 1.39
N TYR A 341 -0.07 21.58 2.30
CA TYR A 341 -0.85 22.63 2.96
C TYR A 341 -0.09 23.96 2.97
N TYR A 342 -0.82 25.07 2.84
CA TYR A 342 -0.25 26.42 2.88
C TYR A 342 0.50 26.70 4.18
N LEU A 343 -0.06 26.27 5.32
CA LEU A 343 0.55 26.44 6.64
C LEU A 343 1.82 25.58 6.84
N GLY A 344 2.06 24.59 6.01
CA GLY A 344 3.26 23.77 6.03
C GLY A 344 4.45 24.36 5.27
N VAL A 345 4.32 25.57 4.71
CA VAL A 345 5.38 26.24 3.95
C VAL A 345 6.08 27.28 4.85
N PRO A 346 7.39 27.14 5.14
CA PRO A 346 8.08 27.92 6.19
C PRO A 346 8.03 29.45 6.05
N TRP A 347 7.87 29.97 4.83
CA TRP A 347 7.83 31.41 4.57
C TRP A 347 6.42 31.99 4.48
N ASN A 348 5.38 31.18 4.70
CA ASN A 348 4.00 31.64 4.68
C ASN A 348 3.57 32.14 6.07
N THR A 349 2.66 33.11 6.08
CA THR A 349 2.03 33.62 7.32
C THR A 349 1.27 32.51 8.02
N GLY A 350 1.51 32.35 9.33
CA GLY A 350 0.84 31.30 10.12
C GLY A 350 1.48 29.92 9.99
N PHE A 351 2.75 29.86 9.57
CA PHE A 351 3.48 28.60 9.48
C PHE A 351 3.31 27.73 10.74
N ASP A 352 2.98 26.46 10.53
CA ASP A 352 2.81 25.48 11.60
C ASP A 352 3.48 24.15 11.20
N TRP A 353 4.36 23.67 12.06
CA TRP A 353 5.09 22.40 11.89
C TRP A 353 4.17 21.20 11.71
N ASN A 354 2.94 21.23 12.23
CA ASN A 354 1.96 20.17 12.09
C ASN A 354 1.41 20.01 10.66
N TYR A 355 1.65 20.97 9.76
CA TYR A 355 1.23 20.91 8.36
C TYR A 355 2.38 20.67 7.39
N VAL A 356 3.62 20.54 7.88
CA VAL A 356 4.80 20.32 7.04
C VAL A 356 4.74 18.93 6.40
N ASN A 357 5.00 18.85 5.10
CA ASN A 357 5.19 17.56 4.44
C ASN A 357 6.59 17.01 4.75
N TYR A 358 6.69 16.10 5.69
CA TYR A 358 7.94 15.47 6.10
C TYR A 358 8.41 14.34 5.17
N THR A 359 7.67 13.99 4.16
CA THR A 359 7.99 12.91 3.21
C THR A 359 9.39 13.01 2.58
N PRO A 360 9.91 14.20 2.21
CA PRO A 360 11.26 14.32 1.66
C PRO A 360 12.36 13.80 2.58
N LEU A 361 12.23 13.98 3.89
CA LEU A 361 13.28 13.62 4.85
C LEU A 361 13.59 12.11 4.85
N PRO A 362 12.63 11.20 5.09
CA PRO A 362 12.90 9.77 5.05
C PRO A 362 13.23 9.26 3.64
N VAL A 363 12.68 9.86 2.58
CA VAL A 363 13.02 9.49 1.20
C VAL A 363 14.49 9.82 0.91
N ILE A 364 14.93 11.04 1.16
CA ILE A 364 16.33 11.45 0.99
C ILE A 364 17.23 10.66 1.94
N GLY A 365 16.82 10.48 3.19
CA GLY A 365 17.54 9.70 4.18
C GLY A 365 17.77 8.25 3.73
N ALA A 366 16.76 7.61 3.16
CA ALA A 366 16.88 6.26 2.60
C ALA A 366 17.85 6.23 1.41
N PHE A 367 17.79 7.21 0.50
CA PHE A 367 18.75 7.31 -0.61
C PHE A 367 20.20 7.50 -0.13
N LEU A 368 20.42 8.38 0.83
CA LEU A 368 21.75 8.62 1.37
C LEU A 368 22.28 7.39 2.12
N LEU A 369 21.44 6.74 2.92
CA LEU A 369 21.83 5.57 3.71
C LEU A 369 22.12 4.35 2.81
N PHE A 370 21.14 3.95 2.00
CA PHE A 370 21.26 2.74 1.20
C PHE A 370 22.07 2.96 -0.08
N GLY A 371 21.94 4.11 -0.72
CA GLY A 371 22.77 4.49 -1.87
C GLY A 371 24.23 4.69 -1.46
N GLY A 372 24.47 5.37 -0.34
CA GLY A 372 25.80 5.53 0.25
C GLY A 372 26.42 4.17 0.62
N TRP A 373 25.66 3.32 1.30
CA TRP A 373 26.11 1.96 1.59
C TRP A 373 26.44 1.16 0.32
N TYR A 374 25.61 1.25 -0.72
CA TYR A 374 25.90 0.61 -1.99
C TYR A 374 27.21 1.10 -2.61
N VAL A 375 27.39 2.41 -2.70
CA VAL A 375 28.60 3.02 -3.31
C VAL A 375 29.85 2.73 -2.51
N LEU A 376 29.80 2.78 -1.19
CA LEU A 376 30.96 2.61 -0.33
C LEU A 376 31.34 1.13 -0.12
N SER A 377 30.36 0.24 -0.07
CA SER A 377 30.55 -1.16 0.31
C SER A 377 29.97 -2.14 -0.70
N ALA A 378 28.63 -2.16 -0.90
CA ALA A 378 27.95 -3.28 -1.55
C ALA A 378 28.38 -3.50 -3.00
N ARG A 379 28.64 -2.45 -3.76
CA ARG A 379 29.09 -2.57 -5.17
C ARG A 379 30.39 -3.38 -5.36
N LYS A 380 31.18 -3.57 -4.28
CA LYS A 380 32.46 -4.29 -4.35
C LYS A 380 32.27 -5.80 -4.27
N TRP A 381 31.20 -6.26 -3.64
CA TRP A 381 30.98 -7.67 -3.36
C TRP A 381 29.62 -8.21 -3.84
N PHE A 382 28.61 -7.36 -4.02
CA PHE A 382 27.30 -7.77 -4.51
C PHE A 382 27.34 -8.02 -6.02
N LYS A 383 27.05 -9.27 -6.43
CA LYS A 383 27.11 -9.71 -7.84
C LYS A 383 25.71 -9.97 -8.46
N GLY A 384 24.64 -9.59 -7.76
CA GLY A 384 23.27 -9.90 -8.17
C GLY A 384 22.69 -11.14 -7.50
N PRO A 385 21.55 -11.65 -7.97
CA PRO A 385 20.86 -12.80 -7.40
C PRO A 385 21.76 -14.05 -7.39
N ILE A 386 21.69 -14.80 -6.29
CA ILE A 386 22.44 -16.07 -6.12
C ILE A 386 21.53 -17.20 -6.58
N ARG A 387 21.86 -17.82 -7.72
CA ARG A 387 21.20 -19.05 -8.16
C ARG A 387 21.62 -20.20 -7.23
N GLN A 388 20.61 -20.91 -6.71
CA GLN A 388 20.80 -22.10 -5.88
C GLN A 388 20.39 -23.33 -6.70
N GLY A 389 21.21 -24.37 -6.71
CA GLY A 389 21.01 -25.60 -7.49
C GLY A 389 21.83 -25.64 -8.76
N THR A 390 21.90 -26.83 -9.36
CA THR A 390 22.50 -27.05 -10.68
C THR A 390 21.55 -26.56 -11.78
N GLU A 391 22.08 -26.30 -12.97
CA GLU A 391 21.25 -25.89 -14.12
C GLU A 391 20.20 -26.96 -14.45
N GLU A 392 20.51 -28.24 -14.28
CA GLU A 392 19.62 -29.36 -14.51
C GLU A 392 18.50 -29.43 -13.46
N GLU A 393 18.81 -29.17 -12.18
CA GLU A 393 17.82 -29.11 -11.11
C GLU A 393 16.88 -27.92 -11.30
N LEU A 394 17.42 -26.75 -11.68
CA LEU A 394 16.62 -25.55 -11.97
C LEU A 394 15.69 -25.77 -13.16
N ALA A 395 16.18 -26.34 -14.27
CA ALA A 395 15.36 -26.63 -15.44
C ALA A 395 14.26 -27.65 -15.13
N ARG A 396 14.52 -28.66 -14.27
CA ARG A 396 13.51 -29.61 -13.83
C ARG A 396 12.44 -28.94 -12.97
N ILE A 397 12.85 -28.09 -12.03
CA ILE A 397 11.93 -27.34 -11.18
C ILE A 397 11.07 -26.38 -12.04
N GLU A 398 11.69 -25.64 -12.97
CA GLU A 398 10.99 -24.76 -13.88
C GLU A 398 9.96 -25.52 -14.72
N ALA A 399 10.32 -26.67 -15.28
CA ALA A 399 9.38 -27.52 -16.05
C ALA A 399 8.24 -28.06 -15.19
N GLU A 400 8.48 -28.43 -13.94
CA GLU A 400 7.45 -28.89 -13.00
C GLU A 400 6.46 -27.79 -12.60
N TYR A 401 6.97 -26.57 -12.39
CA TYR A 401 6.14 -25.42 -11.98
C TYR A 401 5.44 -24.71 -13.16
N GLU A 402 5.95 -24.85 -14.38
CA GLU A 402 5.31 -24.31 -15.59
C GLU A 402 4.33 -25.29 -16.23
N ALA A 403 4.36 -26.57 -15.84
CA ALA A 403 3.38 -27.53 -16.30
C ALA A 403 1.96 -27.10 -15.90
N PRO A 404 0.97 -27.16 -16.82
CA PRO A 404 -0.41 -26.88 -16.46
C PRO A 404 -0.82 -27.80 -15.31
N VAL A 405 -1.43 -27.24 -14.27
CA VAL A 405 -2.02 -28.04 -13.18
C VAL A 405 -3.01 -29.00 -13.83
N ALA A 406 -2.73 -30.30 -13.80
CA ALA A 406 -3.67 -31.31 -14.31
C ALA A 406 -5.02 -31.10 -13.61
N ALA A 407 -6.08 -31.00 -14.40
CA ALA A 407 -7.42 -30.92 -13.84
C ALA A 407 -7.62 -32.11 -12.89
N PRO A 408 -8.23 -31.90 -11.69
CA PRO A 408 -8.49 -33.01 -10.80
C PRO A 408 -9.28 -34.07 -11.56
N GLU A 409 -8.75 -35.29 -11.60
CA GLU A 409 -9.48 -36.43 -12.12
C GLU A 409 -10.80 -36.50 -11.35
N THR A 410 -11.88 -36.22 -12.04
CA THR A 410 -13.23 -36.37 -11.50
C THR A 410 -13.47 -37.88 -11.26
N ALA A 411 -13.34 -38.28 -9.98
CA ALA A 411 -13.76 -39.62 -9.53
C ALA A 411 -15.27 -39.64 -9.30
#